data_004b7f1c281a16f3d9b3c46a8f7f4e61
#
_entry.id   004b7f1c281a16f3d9b3c46a8f7f4e61
#
_cell.length_a   1.000
_cell.length_b   1.000
_cell.length_c   1.000
_cell.angle_alpha   90.00
_cell.angle_beta   90.00
_cell.angle_gamma   90.00
#
_symmetry.space_group_name_H-M   'P 1'
#
loop_
_entity.id
_entity.type
_entity.pdbx_description
1 polymer ?
#
loop_
_entity_poly.entity_id
_entity_poly.type
_entity_poly.pdbx_seq_one_letter_code
_entity_poly.pdbx_strand_id
1 'polypeptide(L)'
;MHRTTGNIYHLIATLRSKILKTTVKGVPDIERITLERKNDEFVISTTGSNLSKVLKVEGINVSNVRTNNVFEIVETLGIEAARNALINELTSTLEDQGLEVDQRYLMLVSDLMCHKGYMQQIGRHGIAGTKNSVLARAAFEITVPTIARAAKEGEIEELKGITENVIVGSQ
;
A
#
# COMPACT_ATOMS: atom_id res chain seq x y z
N MET A 1 35.51 2.41 36.26
CA MET A 1 35.24 1.00 35.88
C MET A 1 33.78 0.65 35.64
N HIS A 2 32.81 1.57 35.58
CA HIS A 2 31.38 1.26 35.45
C HIS A 2 30.78 1.42 34.03
N ARG A 3 31.56 1.81 33.01
CA ARG A 3 31.05 2.00 31.64
C ARG A 3 31.03 0.76 30.74
N THR A 4 31.74 -0.29 31.10
CA THR A 4 31.87 -1.52 30.28
C THR A 4 30.75 -2.55 30.52
N THR A 5 30.16 -2.60 31.69
CA THR A 5 29.09 -3.56 32.03
C THR A 5 27.77 -3.26 31.34
N GLY A 6 27.39 -2.00 31.19
CA GLY A 6 26.16 -1.60 30.47
C GLY A 6 26.18 -1.99 28.99
N ASN A 7 27.35 -1.93 28.38
CA ASN A 7 27.52 -2.30 26.98
C ASN A 7 27.39 -3.83 26.74
N ILE A 8 27.83 -4.65 27.69
CA ILE A 8 27.75 -6.12 27.63
C ILE A 8 26.29 -6.60 27.76
N TYR A 9 25.52 -6.06 28.70
CA TYR A 9 24.11 -6.39 28.85
C TYR A 9 23.27 -6.01 27.62
N HIS A 10 23.52 -4.85 27.04
CA HIS A 10 22.90 -4.42 25.80
C HIS A 10 23.26 -5.35 24.62
N LEU A 11 24.52 -5.74 24.52
CA LEU A 11 24.99 -6.68 23.50
C LEU A 11 24.31 -8.04 23.64
N ILE A 12 24.24 -8.58 24.87
CA ILE A 12 23.57 -9.87 25.16
C ILE A 12 22.08 -9.78 24.82
N ALA A 13 21.39 -8.70 25.19
CA ALA A 13 19.97 -8.50 24.87
C ALA A 13 19.75 -8.42 23.36
N THR A 14 20.61 -7.73 22.64
CA THR A 14 20.56 -7.64 21.16
C THR A 14 20.83 -8.99 20.49
N LEU A 15 21.82 -9.72 20.96
CA LEU A 15 22.13 -11.08 20.46
C LEU A 15 20.97 -12.04 20.73
N ARG A 16 20.41 -12.03 21.94
CA ARG A 16 19.20 -12.82 22.27
C ARG A 16 18.06 -12.51 21.32
N SER A 17 17.77 -11.22 21.08
CA SER A 17 16.71 -10.79 20.17
C SER A 17 16.96 -11.29 18.73
N LYS A 18 18.19 -11.21 18.23
CA LYS A 18 18.57 -11.72 16.91
C LYS A 18 18.42 -13.23 16.80
N ILE A 19 18.88 -13.98 17.81
CA ILE A 19 18.79 -15.45 17.84
C ILE A 19 17.33 -15.89 17.84
N LEU A 20 16.47 -15.26 18.67
CA LEU A 20 15.05 -15.58 18.74
C LEU A 20 14.28 -15.27 17.45
N LYS A 21 14.73 -14.28 16.66
CA LYS A 21 14.15 -13.93 15.37
C LYS A 21 14.70 -14.73 14.19
N THR A 22 15.75 -15.54 14.40
CA THR A 22 16.35 -16.32 13.32
C THR A 22 15.45 -17.50 12.97
N THR A 23 15.01 -17.57 11.73
CA THR A 23 14.21 -18.68 11.22
C THR A 23 15.10 -19.88 10.96
N VAL A 24 14.92 -20.96 11.72
CA VAL A 24 15.69 -22.21 11.58
C VAL A 24 15.08 -23.10 10.48
N LYS A 25 13.75 -23.18 10.41
CA LYS A 25 13.01 -23.95 9.41
C LYS A 25 11.66 -23.30 9.15
N GLY A 26 11.21 -23.29 7.91
CA GLY A 26 9.95 -22.68 7.49
C GLY A 26 10.17 -21.47 6.59
N VAL A 27 9.09 -20.74 6.33
CA VAL A 27 9.12 -19.51 5.52
C VAL A 27 9.47 -18.33 6.45
N PRO A 28 10.56 -17.59 6.19
CA PRO A 28 10.89 -16.40 6.97
C PRO A 28 9.80 -15.35 6.83
N ASP A 29 9.65 -14.50 7.84
CA ASP A 29 8.67 -13.44 7.95
C ASP A 29 7.22 -13.90 8.17
N ILE A 30 6.97 -15.21 8.29
CA ILE A 30 5.72 -15.79 8.74
C ILE A 30 5.86 -16.20 10.20
N GLU A 31 5.13 -15.52 11.09
CA GLU A 31 5.21 -15.74 12.55
C GLU A 31 4.21 -16.79 13.04
N ARG A 32 3.00 -16.78 12.49
CA ARG A 32 1.91 -17.61 12.95
C ARG A 32 1.07 -18.13 11.78
N ILE A 33 0.56 -19.34 11.94
CA ILE A 33 -0.32 -19.99 10.97
C ILE A 33 -1.60 -20.38 11.70
N THR A 34 -2.75 -20.04 11.11
CA THR A 34 -4.08 -20.47 11.55
C THR A 34 -4.71 -21.29 10.44
N LEU A 35 -5.18 -22.48 10.77
CA LEU A 35 -5.84 -23.38 9.83
C LEU A 35 -7.36 -23.29 10.06
N GLU A 36 -8.09 -22.96 9.02
CA GLU A 36 -9.55 -22.90 9.01
C GLU A 36 -10.11 -23.86 7.94
N ARG A 37 -11.22 -24.52 8.25
CA ARG A 37 -11.95 -25.32 7.26
C ARG A 37 -13.12 -24.50 6.72
N LYS A 38 -13.09 -24.17 5.45
CA LYS A 38 -14.15 -23.41 4.77
C LYS A 38 -14.62 -24.19 3.54
N ASN A 39 -15.91 -24.53 3.48
CA ASN A 39 -16.51 -25.24 2.32
C ASN A 39 -15.75 -26.50 1.89
N ASP A 40 -15.38 -27.39 2.84
CA ASP A 40 -14.58 -28.61 2.63
C ASP A 40 -13.12 -28.40 2.15
N GLU A 41 -12.66 -27.17 2.01
CA GLU A 41 -11.26 -26.84 1.77
C GLU A 41 -10.58 -26.32 3.05
N PHE A 42 -9.28 -26.61 3.17
CA PHE A 42 -8.45 -26.04 4.23
C PHE A 42 -7.87 -24.72 3.77
N VAL A 43 -8.23 -23.65 4.48
CA VAL A 43 -7.66 -22.31 4.26
C VAL A 43 -6.62 -22.04 5.35
N ILE A 44 -5.44 -21.64 4.91
CA ILE A 44 -4.32 -21.30 5.79
C ILE A 44 -4.20 -19.78 5.82
N SER A 45 -4.46 -19.19 6.98
CA SER A 45 -4.22 -17.77 7.24
C SER A 45 -2.90 -17.59 7.97
N THR A 46 -2.08 -16.63 7.53
CA THR A 46 -0.75 -16.38 8.10
C THR A 46 -0.66 -14.97 8.68
N THR A 47 0.06 -14.83 9.78
CA THR A 47 0.49 -13.52 10.29
C THR A 47 1.91 -13.27 9.76
N GLY A 48 2.09 -12.17 9.05
CA GLY A 48 3.28 -11.91 8.26
C GLY A 48 3.09 -12.29 6.78
N SER A 49 3.94 -11.78 5.91
CA SER A 49 3.84 -12.00 4.47
C SER A 49 5.19 -12.34 3.86
N ASN A 50 5.22 -13.29 2.95
CA ASN A 50 6.35 -13.60 2.08
C ASN A 50 5.84 -14.38 0.87
N LEU A 51 5.19 -13.66 -0.06
CA LEU A 51 4.53 -14.27 -1.22
C LEU A 51 5.50 -15.11 -2.06
N SER A 52 6.68 -14.57 -2.35
CA SER A 52 7.67 -15.24 -3.22
C SER A 52 8.11 -16.63 -2.72
N LYS A 53 8.15 -16.83 -1.40
CA LYS A 53 8.53 -18.13 -0.81
C LYS A 53 7.32 -19.02 -0.61
N VAL A 54 6.17 -18.48 -0.27
CA VAL A 54 4.93 -19.24 -0.12
C VAL A 54 4.53 -19.91 -1.43
N LEU A 55 4.66 -19.23 -2.57
CA LEU A 55 4.36 -19.78 -3.89
C LEU A 55 5.23 -21.00 -4.26
N LYS A 56 6.37 -21.20 -3.59
CA LYS A 56 7.29 -22.32 -3.82
C LYS A 56 7.05 -23.50 -2.89
N VAL A 57 6.11 -23.40 -1.95
CA VAL A 57 5.80 -24.48 -1.00
C VAL A 57 4.95 -25.53 -1.68
N GLU A 58 5.39 -26.79 -1.62
CA GLU A 58 4.64 -27.92 -2.17
C GLU A 58 3.31 -28.14 -1.42
N GLY A 59 2.24 -28.43 -2.16
CA GLY A 59 0.92 -28.71 -1.60
C GLY A 59 0.02 -27.48 -1.46
N ILE A 60 0.48 -26.29 -1.83
CA ILE A 60 -0.33 -25.06 -1.85
C ILE A 60 -0.94 -24.85 -3.25
N ASN A 61 -2.24 -24.54 -3.30
CA ASN A 61 -2.89 -24.12 -4.53
C ASN A 61 -2.49 -22.67 -4.87
N VAL A 62 -1.53 -22.51 -5.74
CA VAL A 62 -0.94 -21.23 -6.15
C VAL A 62 -2.00 -20.24 -6.67
N SER A 63 -3.04 -20.72 -7.34
CA SER A 63 -4.11 -19.87 -7.91
C SER A 63 -4.95 -19.19 -6.84
N ASN A 64 -5.01 -19.76 -5.63
CA ASN A 64 -5.83 -19.25 -4.52
C ASN A 64 -5.01 -18.51 -3.46
N VAL A 65 -3.69 -18.33 -3.67
CA VAL A 65 -2.86 -17.57 -2.75
C VAL A 65 -3.19 -16.08 -2.85
N ARG A 66 -3.48 -15.47 -1.69
CA ARG A 66 -3.76 -14.03 -1.58
C ARG A 66 -2.88 -13.42 -0.50
N THR A 67 -2.50 -12.17 -0.69
CA THR A 67 -1.81 -11.35 0.31
C THR A 67 -2.37 -9.93 0.29
N ASN A 68 -2.40 -9.29 1.44
CA ASN A 68 -2.75 -7.89 1.58
C ASN A 68 -1.57 -6.94 1.32
N ASN A 69 -0.36 -7.47 1.17
CA ASN A 69 0.83 -6.68 0.84
C ASN A 69 0.94 -6.46 -0.67
N VAL A 70 0.38 -5.37 -1.14
CA VAL A 70 0.34 -5.03 -2.57
C VAL A 70 1.74 -4.87 -3.17
N PHE A 71 2.72 -4.41 -2.39
CA PHE A 71 4.11 -4.25 -2.88
C PHE A 71 4.77 -5.59 -3.19
N GLU A 72 4.54 -6.62 -2.38
CA GLU A 72 5.01 -7.97 -2.69
C GLU A 72 4.36 -8.53 -3.96
N ILE A 73 3.10 -8.19 -4.22
CA ILE A 73 2.42 -8.59 -5.45
C ILE A 73 3.08 -7.90 -6.65
N VAL A 74 3.39 -6.60 -6.56
CA VAL A 74 4.10 -5.88 -7.63
C VAL A 74 5.44 -6.55 -7.95
N GLU A 75 6.23 -6.90 -6.92
CA GLU A 75 7.55 -7.50 -7.09
C GLU A 75 7.53 -8.92 -7.64
N THR A 76 6.51 -9.71 -7.27
CA THR A 76 6.46 -11.15 -7.63
C THR A 76 5.62 -11.44 -8.85
N LEU A 77 4.47 -10.78 -9.00
CA LEU A 77 3.46 -11.06 -10.04
C LEU A 77 3.28 -9.90 -11.02
N GLY A 78 3.85 -8.74 -10.70
CA GLY A 78 3.77 -7.55 -11.54
C GLY A 78 2.62 -6.60 -11.20
N ILE A 79 2.62 -5.45 -11.88
CA ILE A 79 1.72 -4.32 -11.56
C ILE A 79 0.24 -4.62 -11.86
N GLU A 80 -0.07 -5.41 -12.88
CA GLU A 80 -1.45 -5.76 -13.24
C GLU A 80 -2.10 -6.66 -12.18
N ALA A 81 -1.33 -7.60 -11.62
CA ALA A 81 -1.80 -8.43 -10.51
C ALA A 81 -2.06 -7.58 -9.26
N ALA A 82 -1.19 -6.62 -8.97
CA ALA A 82 -1.35 -5.69 -7.87
C ALA A 82 -2.56 -4.77 -8.06
N ARG A 83 -2.81 -4.30 -9.28
CA ARG A 83 -4.02 -3.54 -9.64
C ARG A 83 -5.29 -4.33 -9.32
N ASN A 84 -5.36 -5.58 -9.74
CA ASN A 84 -6.52 -6.43 -9.47
C ASN A 84 -6.68 -6.74 -7.97
N ALA A 85 -5.58 -6.99 -7.27
CA ALA A 85 -5.61 -7.15 -5.82
C ALA A 85 -6.12 -5.89 -5.11
N LEU A 86 -5.68 -4.70 -5.54
CA LEU A 86 -6.13 -3.43 -4.99
C LEU A 86 -7.63 -3.21 -5.19
N ILE A 87 -8.17 -3.51 -6.38
CA ILE A 87 -9.61 -3.41 -6.66
C ILE A 87 -10.39 -4.34 -5.72
N ASN A 88 -9.94 -5.57 -5.55
CA ASN A 88 -10.61 -6.55 -4.69
C ASN A 88 -10.60 -6.12 -3.21
N GLU A 89 -9.48 -5.62 -2.71
CA GLU A 89 -9.36 -5.13 -1.32
C GLU A 89 -10.22 -3.88 -1.08
N LEU A 90 -10.24 -2.93 -2.03
CA LEU A 90 -11.11 -1.76 -1.95
C LEU A 90 -12.59 -2.15 -1.97
N THR A 91 -12.99 -3.06 -2.86
CA THR A 91 -14.37 -3.56 -2.94
C THR A 91 -14.78 -4.22 -1.63
N SER A 92 -13.97 -5.17 -1.14
CA SER A 92 -14.25 -5.87 0.12
C SER A 92 -14.36 -4.91 1.31
N THR A 93 -13.47 -3.92 1.39
CA THR A 93 -13.49 -2.94 2.49
C THR A 93 -14.75 -2.08 2.46
N LEU A 94 -15.23 -1.68 1.29
CA LEU A 94 -16.45 -0.87 1.16
C LEU A 94 -17.70 -1.72 1.44
N GLU A 95 -17.74 -2.95 0.95
CA GLU A 95 -18.82 -3.90 1.24
C GLU A 95 -18.92 -4.21 2.73
N ASP A 96 -17.80 -4.41 3.41
CA ASP A 96 -17.74 -4.63 4.87
C ASP A 96 -18.27 -3.43 5.66
N GLN A 97 -18.17 -2.22 5.12
CA GLN A 97 -18.72 -0.99 5.69
C GLN A 97 -20.17 -0.72 5.26
N GLY A 98 -20.76 -1.58 4.43
CA GLY A 98 -22.12 -1.41 3.91
C GLY A 98 -22.26 -0.28 2.88
N LEU A 99 -21.18 0.11 2.23
CA LEU A 99 -21.17 1.14 1.20
C LEU A 99 -21.24 0.50 -0.19
N GLU A 100 -22.29 0.78 -0.93
CA GLU A 100 -22.42 0.38 -2.32
C GLU A 100 -21.78 1.44 -3.23
N VAL A 101 -20.62 1.12 -3.80
CA VAL A 101 -19.91 1.98 -4.76
C VAL A 101 -19.75 1.21 -6.07
N ASP A 102 -20.06 1.86 -7.21
CA ASP A 102 -19.87 1.24 -8.52
C ASP A 102 -18.37 0.92 -8.74
N GLN A 103 -18.11 -0.31 -9.12
CA GLN A 103 -16.76 -0.84 -9.32
C GLN A 103 -15.93 0.00 -10.32
N ARG A 104 -16.57 0.71 -11.25
CA ARG A 104 -15.90 1.59 -12.22
C ARG A 104 -15.08 2.69 -11.55
N TYR A 105 -15.55 3.25 -10.44
CA TYR A 105 -14.80 4.26 -9.69
C TYR A 105 -13.58 3.66 -8.99
N LEU A 106 -13.70 2.45 -8.46
CA LEU A 106 -12.58 1.73 -7.84
C LEU A 106 -11.52 1.35 -8.88
N MET A 107 -11.96 0.93 -10.07
CA MET A 107 -11.05 0.66 -11.19
C MET A 107 -10.29 1.93 -11.59
N LEU A 108 -10.98 3.07 -11.73
CA LEU A 108 -10.34 4.34 -12.08
C LEU A 108 -9.26 4.76 -11.07
N VAL A 109 -9.54 4.63 -9.79
CA VAL A 109 -8.57 4.94 -8.72
C VAL A 109 -7.37 3.99 -8.81
N SER A 110 -7.62 2.69 -8.96
CA SER A 110 -6.57 1.67 -9.07
C SER A 110 -5.70 1.87 -10.33
N ASP A 111 -6.31 2.26 -11.45
CA ASP A 111 -5.61 2.60 -12.68
C ASP A 111 -4.67 3.79 -12.51
N LEU A 112 -5.15 4.84 -11.84
CA LEU A 112 -4.33 6.01 -11.51
C LEU A 112 -3.15 5.66 -10.59
N MET A 113 -3.35 4.73 -9.66
CA MET A 113 -2.28 4.28 -8.76
C MET A 113 -1.22 3.44 -9.47
N CYS A 114 -1.59 2.70 -10.52
CA CYS A 114 -0.73 1.70 -11.17
C CYS A 114 -0.16 2.13 -12.53
N HIS A 115 -0.67 3.22 -13.16
CA HIS A 115 -0.39 3.57 -14.56
C HIS A 115 1.10 3.81 -14.88
N LYS A 116 1.91 4.16 -13.91
CA LYS A 116 3.37 4.41 -14.10
C LYS A 116 4.22 3.12 -14.03
N GLY A 117 3.59 1.95 -13.86
CA GLY A 117 4.32 0.70 -13.71
C GLY A 117 4.81 0.42 -12.28
N TYR A 118 4.56 1.33 -11.36
CA TYR A 118 4.81 1.16 -9.93
C TYR A 118 3.63 1.72 -9.13
N MET A 119 3.45 1.24 -7.90
CA MET A 119 2.36 1.65 -7.04
C MET A 119 2.57 3.07 -6.52
N GLN A 120 1.65 3.99 -6.87
CA GLN A 120 1.63 5.35 -6.37
C GLN A 120 0.59 5.52 -5.27
N GLN A 121 0.95 6.24 -4.21
CA GLN A 121 -0.01 6.66 -3.20
C GLN A 121 -0.92 7.78 -3.73
N ILE A 122 -2.15 7.88 -3.20
CA ILE A 122 -3.10 8.94 -3.59
C ILE A 122 -2.72 10.29 -2.98
N GLY A 123 -1.98 10.30 -1.88
CA GLY A 123 -1.64 11.48 -1.10
C GLY A 123 -0.90 12.59 -1.86
N ARG A 124 -0.57 13.67 -1.13
CA ARG A 124 0.12 14.87 -1.65
C ARG A 124 1.46 14.61 -2.34
N HIS A 125 2.16 13.55 -1.95
CA HIS A 125 3.43 13.13 -2.57
C HIS A 125 3.24 12.13 -3.72
N GLY A 126 2.00 11.76 -4.02
CA GLY A 126 1.62 10.86 -5.09
C GLY A 126 0.73 11.55 -6.12
N ILE A 127 -0.37 10.91 -6.48
CA ILE A 127 -1.27 11.33 -7.57
C ILE A 127 -1.81 12.74 -7.36
N ALA A 128 -2.27 13.09 -6.14
CA ALA A 128 -2.83 14.41 -5.88
C ALA A 128 -1.82 15.55 -6.04
N GLY A 129 -0.55 15.31 -5.69
CA GLY A 129 0.52 16.30 -5.81
C GLY A 129 1.10 16.45 -7.22
N THR A 130 0.82 15.52 -8.14
CA THR A 130 1.31 15.55 -9.53
C THR A 130 0.32 16.19 -10.51
N LYS A 131 -0.84 16.67 -10.03
CA LYS A 131 -1.79 17.39 -10.87
C LYS A 131 -1.17 18.69 -11.40
N ASN A 132 -1.46 19.02 -12.66
CA ASN A 132 -0.93 20.23 -13.31
C ASN A 132 -1.50 21.51 -12.70
N SER A 133 -2.79 21.50 -12.31
CA SER A 133 -3.45 22.65 -11.72
C SER A 133 -2.96 22.95 -10.30
N VAL A 134 -2.60 24.21 -10.07
CA VAL A 134 -2.21 24.74 -8.74
C VAL A 134 -3.38 24.69 -7.78
N LEU A 135 -4.58 25.09 -8.25
CA LEU A 135 -5.79 25.12 -7.44
C LEU A 135 -6.23 23.72 -7.03
N ALA A 136 -6.17 22.73 -7.95
CA ALA A 136 -6.48 21.35 -7.64
C ALA A 136 -5.48 20.72 -6.64
N ARG A 137 -4.19 21.07 -6.72
CA ARG A 137 -3.19 20.68 -5.72
C ARG A 137 -3.43 21.35 -4.38
N ALA A 138 -3.76 22.65 -4.40
CA ALA A 138 -4.02 23.45 -3.20
C ALA A 138 -5.31 23.04 -2.46
N ALA A 139 -6.32 22.54 -3.19
CA ALA A 139 -7.56 22.03 -2.60
C ALA A 139 -7.37 20.75 -1.80
N PHE A 140 -6.24 20.05 -1.99
CA PHE A 140 -5.95 18.80 -1.33
C PHE A 140 -4.89 18.98 -0.23
N GLU A 141 -5.30 18.94 1.04
CA GLU A 141 -4.52 18.96 2.29
C GLU A 141 -3.68 20.22 2.59
N ILE A 142 -2.87 20.74 1.65
CA ILE A 142 -1.88 21.80 1.92
C ILE A 142 -2.13 23.01 1.01
N THR A 143 -3.04 23.90 1.39
CA THR A 143 -3.46 25.03 0.58
C THR A 143 -2.40 26.13 0.52
N VAL A 144 -2.07 26.73 1.67
CA VAL A 144 -1.22 27.94 1.74
C VAL A 144 0.20 27.71 1.22
N PRO A 145 0.94 26.65 1.64
CA PRO A 145 2.26 26.40 1.10
C PRO A 145 2.30 26.10 -0.39
N THR A 146 1.24 25.46 -0.93
CA THR A 146 1.14 25.16 -2.38
C THR A 146 0.97 26.44 -3.19
N ILE A 147 0.06 27.33 -2.78
CA ILE A 147 -0.15 28.61 -3.44
C ILE A 147 1.08 29.50 -3.33
N ALA A 148 1.71 29.57 -2.15
CA ALA A 148 2.93 30.37 -1.94
C ALA A 148 4.08 29.90 -2.83
N ARG A 149 4.25 28.58 -3.01
CA ARG A 149 5.26 28.02 -3.90
C ARG A 149 4.96 28.35 -5.35
N ALA A 150 3.73 28.13 -5.80
CA ALA A 150 3.29 28.45 -7.16
C ALA A 150 3.48 29.94 -7.51
N ALA A 151 3.14 30.83 -6.56
CA ALA A 151 3.37 32.26 -6.71
C ALA A 151 4.86 32.62 -6.82
N LYS A 152 5.73 31.93 -6.06
CA LYS A 152 7.18 32.11 -6.13
C LYS A 152 7.79 31.62 -7.45
N GLU A 153 7.25 30.51 -7.97
CA GLU A 153 7.71 29.88 -9.21
C GLU A 153 7.07 30.50 -10.46
N GLY A 154 6.04 31.34 -10.28
CA GLY A 154 5.32 31.99 -11.37
C GLY A 154 4.47 31.03 -12.19
N GLU A 155 3.93 29.97 -11.54
CA GLU A 155 3.07 29.01 -12.22
C GLU A 155 1.76 29.68 -12.69
N ILE A 156 1.29 29.32 -13.87
CA ILE A 156 0.05 29.83 -14.46
C ILE A 156 -1.04 28.79 -14.33
N GLU A 157 -2.19 29.19 -13.81
CA GLU A 157 -3.37 28.34 -13.74
C GLU A 157 -4.21 28.46 -15.03
N GLU A 158 -4.44 27.32 -15.70
CA GLU A 158 -5.16 27.28 -16.98
C GLU A 158 -6.67 27.01 -16.86
N LEU A 159 -7.18 26.73 -15.65
CA LEU A 159 -8.59 26.46 -15.33
C LEU A 159 -9.23 25.38 -16.24
N LYS A 160 -8.51 24.32 -16.56
CA LYS A 160 -9.00 23.25 -17.44
C LYS A 160 -9.85 22.19 -16.73
N GLY A 161 -9.65 22.01 -15.44
CA GLY A 161 -10.33 20.99 -14.64
C GLY A 161 -11.61 21.49 -13.98
N ILE A 162 -12.43 20.57 -13.51
CA ILE A 162 -13.71 20.89 -12.84
C ILE A 162 -13.44 21.56 -11.47
N THR A 163 -12.47 21.06 -10.72
CA THR A 163 -12.15 21.55 -9.37
C THR A 163 -11.78 23.03 -9.39
N GLU A 164 -10.91 23.42 -10.31
CA GLU A 164 -10.43 24.80 -10.48
C GLU A 164 -11.59 25.75 -10.84
N ASN A 165 -12.42 25.34 -11.78
CA ASN A 165 -13.56 26.13 -12.22
C ASN A 165 -14.60 26.30 -11.12
N VAL A 166 -14.86 25.28 -10.33
CA VAL A 166 -15.75 25.38 -9.15
C VAL A 166 -15.19 26.32 -8.09
N ILE A 167 -13.87 26.27 -7.82
CA ILE A 167 -13.23 27.16 -6.85
C ILE A 167 -13.33 28.64 -7.27
N VAL A 168 -13.11 28.92 -8.55
CA VAL A 168 -13.16 30.30 -9.10
C VAL A 168 -14.61 30.75 -9.36
N GLY A 169 -15.56 29.83 -9.41
CA GLY A 169 -16.97 30.15 -9.67
C GLY A 169 -17.28 30.38 -11.15
N SER A 170 -16.44 29.87 -12.06
CA SER A 170 -16.75 29.89 -13.50
C SER A 170 -17.71 28.74 -13.85
N GLN A 171 -18.61 29.01 -14.78
CA GLN A 171 -19.56 28.02 -15.33
C GLN A 171 -18.92 27.22 -16.47
#